data_1c109fdd8bda1122a015ba77d26afa7b
#
_entry.id   1c109fdd8bda1122a015ba77d26afa7b
#
_cell.length_a   1.000
_cell.length_b   1.000
_cell.length_c   1.000
_cell.angle_alpha   90.00
_cell.angle_beta   90.00
_cell.angle_gamma   90.00
#
_symmetry.space_group_name_H-M   'P 1'
#
loop_
_entity.id
_entity.type
_entity.pdbx_description
1 polymer ?
#
loop_
_entity_poly.entity_id
_entity_poly.type
_entity_poly.pdbx_seq_one_letter_code
_entity_poly.pdbx_strand_id
1 'polypeptide(L)'
;MFRWSAADRSVIVFVLTSTFRAAASSAPRNIAAAQPACNSWDEQIHFRDAYKIASGRNVAWTEAELDIVNRVNIKCNTKEENELLRNYMDKRNAEIVMKEKKETVLISYDKLAYIPMAVFLFIGKCLKLPFSALFAFGKLGNLLMYIFVMFWAIRLAKSRKILLAFIAMLPTPLFLASSYTYDSVVFSFITLGCVLWARETFFGGNRYHTPSVLMAIFLFTVGCLSKAVYIPLVLLMLLLPQFYKKSKKEKLLVFIGMGMLFFVVMATFVLPIISNTVSGNLSYGGDSRGGDTSAVRQLISMIKHPWSSVKLMVGGVFQLDNFRNLGRAEADNYFFGNLMFLNFASHGTLADKWSILLLPMMTLLVFQKEEGSERIAKFHIFGKVYAWLIFIVTIMLIWLAMYLSFTPVGEQQIAGVQTRYYLPVIYLGALLLSNSKIKVEIKEYSLAKLSFIVANILQIAAVWELLLQGRLI
;
A
#
# COMPACT_ATOMS: atom_id res chain seq x y z
N MET A 1 30.77 -0.45 -13.52
CA MET A 1 31.30 -1.27 -12.40
C MET A 1 31.08 -0.48 -11.11
N PHE A 2 30.10 -0.87 -10.30
CA PHE A 2 29.70 -0.13 -9.09
C PHE A 2 30.61 -0.55 -7.93
N ARG A 3 31.49 0.35 -7.48
CA ARG A 3 32.26 0.15 -6.24
C ARG A 3 31.36 0.46 -5.05
N TRP A 4 31.16 -0.51 -4.20
CA TRP A 4 30.44 -0.41 -2.94
C TRP A 4 31.30 0.28 -1.89
N SER A 5 30.79 1.23 -1.12
CA SER A 5 31.42 1.63 0.12
C SER A 5 31.34 0.45 1.13
N ALA A 6 32.26 0.36 2.07
CA ALA A 6 32.22 -0.70 3.10
C ALA A 6 30.94 -0.62 3.95
N ALA A 7 30.40 0.58 4.15
CA ALA A 7 29.13 0.83 4.83
C ALA A 7 27.93 0.34 4.00
N ASP A 8 27.91 0.58 2.69
CA ASP A 8 26.86 0.04 1.80
C ASP A 8 26.83 -1.49 1.83
N ARG A 9 28.00 -2.14 1.84
CA ARG A 9 28.10 -3.59 1.92
C ARG A 9 27.57 -4.14 3.24
N SER A 10 27.92 -3.54 4.36
CA SER A 10 27.48 -4.02 5.69
C SER A 10 25.99 -3.76 5.93
N VAL A 11 25.45 -2.58 5.54
CA VAL A 11 24.01 -2.27 5.68
C VAL A 11 23.20 -3.10 4.69
N ILE A 12 23.66 -3.27 3.45
CA ILE A 12 22.95 -4.07 2.46
C ILE A 12 23.06 -5.56 2.73
N VAL A 13 24.21 -6.09 3.13
CA VAL A 13 24.34 -7.48 3.57
C VAL A 13 23.54 -7.70 4.85
N PHE A 14 23.48 -6.75 5.76
CA PHE A 14 22.68 -6.86 6.98
C PHE A 14 21.18 -6.74 6.67
N VAL A 15 20.75 -5.77 5.86
CA VAL A 15 19.36 -5.63 5.42
C VAL A 15 18.97 -6.77 4.47
N LEU A 16 19.85 -7.23 3.58
CA LEU A 16 19.60 -8.38 2.72
C LEU A 16 19.61 -9.70 3.49
N THR A 17 20.61 -9.93 4.34
CA THR A 17 20.61 -11.11 5.17
C THR A 17 19.52 -11.06 6.22
N SER A 18 19.08 -9.88 6.65
CA SER A 18 17.96 -9.74 7.57
C SER A 18 16.60 -9.72 6.86
N THR A 19 16.43 -9.11 5.69
CA THR A 19 15.21 -9.28 4.88
C THR A 19 15.16 -10.69 4.25
N PHE A 20 16.27 -11.25 3.78
CA PHE A 20 16.31 -12.64 3.33
C PHE A 20 16.27 -13.63 4.50
N ARG A 21 16.88 -13.32 5.67
CA ARG A 21 16.69 -14.10 6.89
C ARG A 21 15.34 -13.81 7.54
N ALA A 22 14.73 -12.64 7.45
CA ALA A 22 13.35 -12.40 7.83
C ALA A 22 12.38 -12.97 6.81
N ALA A 23 12.68 -12.99 5.52
CA ALA A 23 11.93 -13.73 4.50
C ALA A 23 12.26 -15.24 4.51
N ALA A 24 13.47 -15.63 4.86
CA ALA A 24 13.90 -17.01 5.07
C ALA A 24 13.85 -17.45 6.53
N SER A 25 13.91 -16.54 7.51
CA SER A 25 13.64 -16.78 8.92
C SER A 25 12.16 -16.52 9.23
N SER A 26 11.72 -17.20 10.23
CA SER A 26 10.40 -17.30 10.83
C SER A 26 9.40 -16.15 10.72
N ALA A 27 9.74 -14.87 10.56
CA ALA A 27 8.78 -13.78 10.74
C ALA A 27 7.73 -13.59 9.61
N PRO A 28 8.05 -13.47 8.29
CA PRO A 28 7.03 -13.44 7.23
C PRO A 28 6.37 -14.80 7.03
N ARG A 29 7.12 -15.91 7.27
CA ARG A 29 6.55 -17.26 7.31
C ARG A 29 5.59 -17.41 8.47
N ASN A 30 5.89 -16.84 9.63
CA ASN A 30 5.03 -16.92 10.81
C ASN A 30 3.76 -16.11 10.63
N ILE A 31 3.80 -14.90 10.05
CA ILE A 31 2.59 -14.14 9.71
C ILE A 31 1.77 -14.89 8.65
N ALA A 32 2.39 -15.30 7.55
CA ALA A 32 1.69 -16.02 6.49
C ALA A 32 1.16 -17.39 6.93
N ALA A 33 1.87 -18.10 7.81
CA ALA A 33 1.45 -19.40 8.32
C ALA A 33 0.48 -19.31 9.50
N ALA A 34 0.59 -18.25 10.31
CA ALA A 34 -0.30 -18.00 11.45
C ALA A 34 -1.59 -17.31 11.04
N GLN A 35 -1.59 -16.62 9.88
CA GLN A 35 -2.76 -15.90 9.39
C GLN A 35 -3.85 -16.87 8.97
N PRO A 36 -5.07 -16.76 9.55
CA PRO A 36 -6.22 -17.53 9.08
C PRO A 36 -6.54 -17.17 7.62
N ALA A 37 -7.33 -18.02 6.98
CA ALA A 37 -7.85 -17.72 5.66
C ALA A 37 -8.68 -16.41 5.72
N CYS A 38 -8.40 -15.47 4.80
CA CYS A 38 -9.21 -14.28 4.49
C CYS A 38 -9.60 -13.35 5.67
N ASN A 39 -8.68 -12.92 6.49
CA ASN A 39 -8.95 -11.98 7.60
C ASN A 39 -8.35 -10.58 7.38
N SER A 40 -7.85 -10.30 6.17
CA SER A 40 -7.42 -8.96 5.77
C SER A 40 -8.61 -8.13 5.25
N TRP A 41 -8.39 -6.83 5.02
CA TRP A 41 -9.41 -5.95 4.44
C TRP A 41 -9.85 -6.44 3.06
N ASP A 42 -11.13 -6.75 2.92
CA ASP A 42 -11.77 -7.17 1.66
C ASP A 42 -11.08 -8.36 0.96
N GLU A 43 -10.36 -9.19 1.71
CA GLU A 43 -9.51 -10.25 1.18
C GLU A 43 -10.28 -11.24 0.30
N GLN A 44 -11.55 -11.50 0.64
CA GLN A 44 -12.44 -12.35 -0.15
C GLN A 44 -12.73 -11.77 -1.55
N ILE A 45 -12.86 -10.44 -1.65
CA ILE A 45 -13.09 -9.76 -2.93
C ILE A 45 -11.82 -9.82 -3.77
N HIS A 46 -10.68 -9.55 -3.15
CA HIS A 46 -9.37 -9.57 -3.81
C HIS A 46 -8.96 -10.98 -4.26
N PHE A 47 -9.24 -12.00 -3.45
CA PHE A 47 -9.04 -13.39 -3.84
C PHE A 47 -9.85 -13.75 -5.09
N ARG A 48 -11.14 -13.37 -5.12
CA ARG A 48 -12.02 -13.61 -6.27
C ARG A 48 -11.45 -12.98 -7.55
N ASP A 49 -10.99 -11.74 -7.48
CA ASP A 49 -10.41 -11.06 -8.64
C ASP A 49 -9.10 -11.72 -9.11
N ALA A 50 -8.21 -12.08 -8.19
CA ALA A 50 -6.99 -12.81 -8.50
C ALA A 50 -7.29 -14.20 -9.12
N TYR A 51 -8.28 -14.91 -8.60
CA TYR A 51 -8.66 -16.21 -9.10
C TYR A 51 -9.29 -16.15 -10.49
N LYS A 52 -10.12 -15.14 -10.79
CA LYS A 52 -10.66 -14.89 -12.13
C LYS A 52 -9.54 -14.72 -13.15
N ILE A 53 -8.51 -13.93 -12.81
CA ILE A 53 -7.34 -13.74 -13.67
C ILE A 53 -6.59 -15.05 -13.88
N ALA A 54 -6.35 -15.82 -12.82
CA ALA A 54 -5.66 -17.12 -12.88
C ALA A 54 -6.41 -18.14 -13.72
N SER A 55 -7.73 -18.11 -13.72
CA SER A 55 -8.58 -19.04 -14.47
C SER A 55 -8.85 -18.58 -15.91
N GLY A 56 -8.70 -17.30 -16.21
CA GLY A 56 -9.09 -16.70 -17.49
C GLY A 56 -10.61 -16.76 -17.75
N ARG A 57 -11.40 -17.08 -16.72
CA ARG A 57 -12.85 -17.32 -16.83
C ARG A 57 -13.61 -16.69 -15.69
N ASN A 58 -14.85 -16.33 -15.94
CA ASN A 58 -15.79 -15.97 -14.89
C ASN A 58 -16.05 -17.20 -14.00
N VAL A 59 -15.91 -16.99 -12.71
CA VAL A 59 -16.14 -18.02 -11.71
C VAL A 59 -17.51 -17.76 -11.09
N ALA A 60 -18.44 -18.69 -11.29
CA ALA A 60 -19.68 -18.68 -10.53
C ALA A 60 -19.40 -19.29 -9.17
N TRP A 61 -19.60 -18.52 -8.12
CA TRP A 61 -19.56 -19.03 -6.75
C TRP A 61 -20.83 -19.81 -6.46
N THR A 62 -20.69 -21.06 -6.02
CA THR A 62 -21.83 -21.80 -5.45
C THR A 62 -22.15 -21.23 -4.06
N GLU A 63 -23.33 -21.51 -3.51
CA GLU A 63 -23.67 -21.10 -2.14
C GLU A 63 -22.64 -21.56 -1.12
N ALA A 64 -22.08 -22.75 -1.33
CA ALA A 64 -21.04 -23.31 -0.49
C ALA A 64 -19.71 -22.53 -0.54
N GLU A 65 -19.35 -22.02 -1.70
CA GLU A 65 -18.16 -21.19 -1.91
C GLU A 65 -18.37 -19.79 -1.35
N LEU A 66 -19.59 -19.24 -1.49
CA LEU A 66 -19.99 -18.02 -0.83
C LEU A 66 -19.95 -18.16 0.70
N ASP A 67 -20.31 -19.33 1.22
CA ASP A 67 -20.26 -19.61 2.65
C ASP A 67 -18.81 -19.68 3.16
N ILE A 68 -17.89 -20.31 2.41
CA ILE A 68 -16.44 -20.22 2.73
C ILE A 68 -15.98 -18.77 2.71
N VAL A 69 -16.32 -18.03 1.66
CA VAL A 69 -15.94 -16.63 1.49
C VAL A 69 -16.59 -15.75 2.57
N ASN A 70 -17.79 -16.04 3.02
CA ASN A 70 -18.50 -15.30 4.06
C ASN A 70 -18.06 -15.68 5.49
N ARG A 71 -17.76 -16.95 5.74
CA ARG A 71 -17.19 -17.43 7.04
C ARG A 71 -15.78 -16.93 7.28
N VAL A 72 -15.16 -16.48 6.27
CA VAL A 72 -13.87 -15.82 6.24
C VAL A 72 -13.82 -14.54 7.09
N ASN A 73 -14.93 -13.87 7.28
CA ASN A 73 -15.08 -12.78 8.24
C ASN A 73 -15.23 -13.27 9.71
N ILE A 74 -15.26 -14.57 9.94
CA ILE A 74 -15.22 -15.13 11.30
C ILE A 74 -13.79 -14.96 11.80
N LYS A 75 -13.64 -14.20 12.87
CA LYS A 75 -12.39 -14.11 13.60
C LYS A 75 -12.04 -15.53 14.06
N CYS A 76 -11.17 -16.21 13.33
CA CYS A 76 -10.64 -17.51 13.74
C CYS A 76 -9.66 -17.30 14.90
N ASN A 77 -10.17 -16.88 16.04
CA ASN A 77 -9.38 -16.52 17.20
C ASN A 77 -9.09 -17.71 18.12
N THR A 78 -9.80 -18.84 17.93
CA THR A 78 -9.56 -20.07 18.70
C THR A 78 -8.92 -21.16 17.83
N LYS A 79 -8.30 -22.13 18.47
CA LYS A 79 -7.70 -23.29 17.81
C LYS A 79 -8.79 -24.12 17.11
N GLU A 80 -9.91 -24.31 17.77
CA GLU A 80 -11.06 -25.06 17.25
C GLU A 80 -11.67 -24.42 16.01
N GLU A 81 -11.84 -23.10 16.01
CA GLU A 81 -12.34 -22.34 14.85
C GLU A 81 -11.40 -22.47 13.65
N ASN A 82 -10.08 -22.43 13.89
CA ASN A 82 -9.08 -22.64 12.84
C ASN A 82 -9.09 -24.05 12.27
N GLU A 83 -9.20 -25.07 13.13
CA GLU A 83 -9.27 -26.46 12.71
C GLU A 83 -10.58 -26.72 11.94
N LEU A 84 -11.70 -26.17 12.41
CA LEU A 84 -12.99 -26.25 11.70
C LEU A 84 -12.89 -25.59 10.32
N LEU A 85 -12.30 -24.41 10.21
CA LEU A 85 -12.14 -23.73 8.94
C LEU A 85 -11.22 -24.53 7.99
N ARG A 86 -10.08 -25.02 8.47
CA ARG A 86 -9.19 -25.88 7.68
C ARG A 86 -9.90 -27.13 7.18
N ASN A 87 -10.53 -27.85 8.08
CA ASN A 87 -11.25 -29.07 7.74
C ASN A 87 -12.41 -28.79 6.77
N TYR A 88 -13.07 -27.65 6.92
CA TYR A 88 -14.11 -27.21 6.00
C TYR A 88 -13.53 -26.89 4.61
N MET A 89 -12.43 -26.15 4.55
CA MET A 89 -11.73 -25.85 3.30
C MET A 89 -11.20 -27.13 2.62
N ASP A 90 -10.66 -28.07 3.38
CA ASP A 90 -10.07 -29.31 2.84
C ASP A 90 -11.14 -30.35 2.46
N LYS A 91 -12.25 -30.47 3.20
CA LYS A 91 -13.37 -31.36 2.85
C LYS A 91 -14.11 -30.91 1.59
N ARG A 92 -14.25 -29.60 1.39
CA ARG A 92 -14.88 -29.05 0.19
C ARG A 92 -13.98 -28.96 -1.02
N ASN A 93 -12.74 -29.29 -0.85
CA ASN A 93 -11.77 -29.33 -1.92
C ASN A 93 -12.18 -30.22 -3.10
N ALA A 94 -12.86 -31.35 -2.85
CA ALA A 94 -13.40 -32.21 -3.88
C ALA A 94 -14.69 -31.66 -4.53
N GLU A 95 -15.42 -30.78 -3.81
CA GLU A 95 -16.68 -30.19 -4.27
C GLU A 95 -16.48 -28.78 -4.88
N ILE A 96 -15.41 -28.09 -4.50
CA ILE A 96 -14.99 -26.80 -5.06
C ILE A 96 -14.21 -27.02 -6.37
N VAL A 97 -14.74 -27.81 -7.24
CA VAL A 97 -14.54 -27.58 -8.67
C VAL A 97 -15.37 -26.34 -8.96
N MET A 98 -14.76 -25.17 -8.81
CA MET A 98 -15.40 -23.90 -9.19
C MET A 98 -15.98 -24.12 -10.58
N LYS A 99 -17.30 -24.09 -10.71
CA LYS A 99 -17.98 -24.23 -11.99
C LYS A 99 -17.60 -23.01 -12.81
N GLU A 100 -16.51 -23.15 -13.55
CA GLU A 100 -16.03 -22.14 -14.47
C GLU A 100 -17.14 -21.92 -15.49
N LYS A 101 -17.72 -20.73 -15.52
CA LYS A 101 -18.60 -20.36 -16.62
C LYS A 101 -17.78 -20.34 -17.90
N LYS A 102 -18.41 -20.73 -19.02
CA LYS A 102 -17.76 -20.73 -20.35
C LYS A 102 -17.39 -19.32 -20.86
N GLU A 103 -17.82 -18.28 -20.18
CA GLU A 103 -17.57 -16.89 -20.57
C GLU A 103 -16.13 -16.49 -20.27
N THR A 104 -15.41 -16.03 -21.29
CA THR A 104 -14.08 -15.45 -21.15
C THR A 104 -14.18 -14.12 -20.38
N VAL A 105 -13.31 -13.94 -19.40
CA VAL A 105 -13.19 -12.67 -18.69
C VAL A 105 -12.24 -11.76 -19.44
N LEU A 106 -12.72 -10.57 -19.83
CA LEU A 106 -11.84 -9.47 -20.20
C LEU A 106 -11.20 -8.94 -18.89
N ILE A 107 -9.90 -9.17 -18.76
CA ILE A 107 -9.13 -8.64 -17.62
C ILE A 107 -8.99 -7.14 -17.84
N SER A 108 -9.64 -6.38 -16.98
CA SER A 108 -9.48 -4.92 -16.98
C SER A 108 -8.09 -4.53 -16.47
N TYR A 109 -7.51 -3.50 -17.07
CA TYR A 109 -6.14 -3.05 -16.75
C TYR A 109 -5.99 -2.50 -15.31
N ASP A 110 -7.07 -2.10 -14.66
CA ASP A 110 -7.08 -1.74 -13.23
C ASP A 110 -6.79 -2.92 -12.31
N LYS A 111 -6.91 -4.14 -12.81
CA LYS A 111 -6.66 -5.38 -12.07
C LYS A 111 -5.21 -5.90 -12.15
N LEU A 112 -4.29 -5.14 -12.79
CA LEU A 112 -2.88 -5.54 -12.93
C LEU A 112 -2.19 -5.83 -11.59
N ALA A 113 -2.58 -5.17 -10.52
CA ALA A 113 -2.04 -5.40 -9.19
C ALA A 113 -2.31 -6.82 -8.63
N TYR A 114 -3.25 -7.57 -9.20
CA TYR A 114 -3.53 -8.96 -8.81
C TYR A 114 -2.67 -10.00 -9.54
N ILE A 115 -1.91 -9.59 -10.56
CA ILE A 115 -1.09 -10.52 -11.38
C ILE A 115 -0.15 -11.39 -10.53
N PRO A 116 0.59 -10.87 -9.52
CA PRO A 116 1.47 -11.72 -8.73
C PRO A 116 0.74 -12.87 -8.04
N MET A 117 -0.43 -12.60 -7.47
CA MET A 117 -1.28 -13.60 -6.83
C MET A 117 -1.86 -14.58 -7.86
N ALA A 118 -2.34 -14.05 -8.99
CA ALA A 118 -2.94 -14.84 -10.06
C ALA A 118 -1.94 -15.83 -10.70
N VAL A 119 -0.69 -15.43 -10.90
CA VAL A 119 0.38 -16.31 -11.42
C VAL A 119 0.59 -17.49 -10.46
N PHE A 120 0.67 -17.27 -9.17
CA PHE A 120 0.85 -18.33 -8.19
C PHE A 120 -0.40 -19.21 -8.07
N LEU A 121 -1.59 -18.64 -8.12
CA LEU A 121 -2.84 -19.42 -8.20
C LEU A 121 -2.86 -20.30 -9.46
N PHE A 122 -2.48 -19.77 -10.60
CA PHE A 122 -2.38 -20.55 -11.84
C PHE A 122 -1.40 -21.72 -11.72
N ILE A 123 -0.18 -21.46 -11.21
CA ILE A 123 0.82 -22.52 -10.97
C ILE A 123 0.30 -23.54 -9.97
N GLY A 124 -0.33 -23.11 -8.88
CA GLY A 124 -0.91 -24.00 -7.88
C GLY A 124 -2.04 -24.89 -8.45
N LYS A 125 -2.86 -24.35 -9.37
CA LYS A 125 -3.86 -25.12 -10.12
C LYS A 125 -3.20 -26.19 -11.02
N CYS A 126 -2.14 -25.82 -11.73
CA CYS A 126 -1.37 -26.78 -12.55
C CYS A 126 -0.76 -27.90 -11.69
N LEU A 127 -0.32 -27.60 -10.49
CA LEU A 127 0.20 -28.56 -9.51
C LEU A 127 -0.89 -29.34 -8.78
N LYS A 128 -2.17 -29.07 -9.07
CA LYS A 128 -3.35 -29.69 -8.43
C LYS A 128 -3.31 -29.61 -6.90
N LEU A 129 -2.87 -28.46 -6.39
CA LEU A 129 -2.82 -28.25 -4.95
C LEU A 129 -4.24 -28.28 -4.34
N PRO A 130 -4.41 -28.83 -3.13
CA PRO A 130 -5.66 -28.72 -2.38
C PRO A 130 -5.99 -27.23 -2.13
N PHE A 131 -7.28 -26.91 -1.94
CA PHE A 131 -7.75 -25.53 -1.92
C PHE A 131 -7.06 -24.68 -0.86
N SER A 132 -6.87 -25.21 0.36
CA SER A 132 -6.15 -24.54 1.43
C SER A 132 -4.69 -24.19 1.05
N ALA A 133 -4.00 -25.13 0.42
CA ALA A 133 -2.65 -24.92 -0.10
C ALA A 133 -2.62 -23.96 -1.29
N LEU A 134 -3.59 -24.09 -2.21
CA LEU A 134 -3.75 -23.18 -3.36
C LEU A 134 -3.98 -21.74 -2.88
N PHE A 135 -4.86 -21.56 -1.89
CA PHE A 135 -5.14 -20.25 -1.32
C PHE A 135 -3.88 -19.63 -0.68
N ALA A 136 -3.15 -20.41 0.12
CA ALA A 136 -1.89 -19.96 0.73
C ALA A 136 -0.81 -19.67 -0.33
N PHE A 137 -0.77 -20.47 -1.41
CA PHE A 137 0.20 -20.31 -2.48
C PHE A 137 0.00 -19.01 -3.28
N GLY A 138 -1.25 -18.58 -3.50
CA GLY A 138 -1.54 -17.28 -4.10
C GLY A 138 -1.06 -16.09 -3.23
N LYS A 139 -1.22 -16.17 -1.90
CA LYS A 139 -0.67 -15.18 -0.96
C LYS A 139 0.86 -15.08 -1.06
N LEU A 140 1.54 -16.23 -1.23
CA LEU A 140 2.99 -16.26 -1.41
C LEU A 140 3.44 -15.45 -2.63
N GLY A 141 2.66 -15.45 -3.72
CA GLY A 141 2.93 -14.63 -4.90
C GLY A 141 2.98 -13.13 -4.58
N ASN A 142 2.03 -12.65 -3.79
CA ASN A 142 1.99 -11.27 -3.34
C ASN A 142 3.19 -10.93 -2.43
N LEU A 143 3.49 -11.79 -1.48
CA LEU A 143 4.61 -11.62 -0.56
C LEU A 143 5.96 -11.56 -1.29
N LEU A 144 6.21 -12.47 -2.22
CA LEU A 144 7.46 -12.49 -2.99
C LEU A 144 7.60 -11.27 -3.89
N MET A 145 6.53 -10.81 -4.54
CA MET A 145 6.52 -9.56 -5.29
C MET A 145 6.89 -8.37 -4.39
N TYR A 146 6.24 -8.26 -3.22
CA TYR A 146 6.52 -7.20 -2.26
C TYR A 146 7.98 -7.19 -1.81
N ILE A 147 8.51 -8.35 -1.41
CA ILE A 147 9.93 -8.51 -1.01
C ILE A 147 10.86 -8.08 -2.14
N PHE A 148 10.59 -8.51 -3.36
CA PHE A 148 11.41 -8.16 -4.53
C PHE A 148 11.43 -6.66 -4.79
N VAL A 149 10.26 -6.02 -4.82
CA VAL A 149 10.14 -4.59 -5.12
C VAL A 149 10.75 -3.74 -4.00
N MET A 150 10.46 -4.07 -2.71
CA MET A 150 11.02 -3.35 -1.57
C MET A 150 12.53 -3.55 -1.44
N PHE A 151 13.04 -4.73 -1.78
CA PHE A 151 14.47 -4.96 -1.89
C PHE A 151 15.14 -3.98 -2.86
N TRP A 152 14.58 -3.80 -4.06
CA TRP A 152 15.10 -2.86 -5.02
C TRP A 152 14.93 -1.42 -4.56
N ALA A 153 13.83 -1.07 -3.90
CA ALA A 153 13.61 0.24 -3.33
C ALA A 153 14.71 0.58 -2.30
N ILE A 154 14.97 -0.32 -1.35
CA ILE A 154 16.01 -0.15 -0.32
C ILE A 154 17.40 -0.07 -0.97
N ARG A 155 17.69 -0.95 -1.93
CA ARG A 155 18.99 -1.00 -2.63
C ARG A 155 19.28 0.28 -3.40
N LEU A 156 18.29 0.83 -4.09
CA LEU A 156 18.43 2.00 -4.96
C LEU A 156 18.32 3.32 -4.21
N ALA A 157 17.73 3.34 -3.02
CA ALA A 157 17.63 4.53 -2.20
C ALA A 157 19.01 5.11 -1.88
N LYS A 158 19.14 6.43 -2.03
CA LYS A 158 20.37 7.20 -1.73
C LYS A 158 20.26 7.98 -0.42
N SER A 159 19.06 8.04 0.15
CA SER A 159 18.79 8.65 1.44
C SER A 159 17.60 7.93 2.09
N ARG A 160 17.52 7.98 3.41
CA ARG A 160 16.47 7.33 4.22
C ARG A 160 16.38 5.82 4.00
N LYS A 161 17.50 5.17 3.70
CA LYS A 161 17.58 3.74 3.43
C LYS A 161 17.17 2.89 4.63
N ILE A 162 17.64 3.23 5.83
CA ILE A 162 17.31 2.49 7.05
C ILE A 162 15.85 2.68 7.42
N LEU A 163 15.32 3.91 7.28
CA LEU A 163 13.90 4.19 7.46
C LEU A 163 13.04 3.33 6.52
N LEU A 164 13.41 3.28 5.25
CA LEU A 164 12.67 2.50 4.26
C LEU A 164 12.68 1.01 4.59
N ALA A 165 13.84 0.48 5.01
CA ALA A 165 13.97 -0.91 5.47
C ALA A 165 13.12 -1.17 6.73
N PHE A 166 13.12 -0.24 7.68
CA PHE A 166 12.32 -0.35 8.89
C PHE A 166 10.81 -0.39 8.56
N ILE A 167 10.32 0.56 7.75
CA ILE A 167 8.90 0.60 7.35
C ILE A 167 8.51 -0.68 6.62
N ALA A 168 9.36 -1.17 5.70
CA ALA A 168 9.10 -2.39 4.95
C ALA A 168 8.95 -3.64 5.84
N MET A 169 9.57 -3.61 7.02
CA MET A 169 9.54 -4.71 7.99
C MET A 169 8.47 -4.57 9.07
N LEU A 170 7.71 -3.48 9.09
CA LEU A 170 6.66 -3.30 10.10
C LEU A 170 5.48 -4.27 9.89
N PRO A 171 4.74 -4.61 10.95
CA PRO A 171 3.68 -5.61 10.92
C PRO A 171 2.62 -5.37 9.83
N THR A 172 2.01 -4.18 9.73
CA THR A 172 0.96 -3.91 8.73
C THR A 172 1.44 -4.09 7.28
N PRO A 173 2.57 -3.52 6.81
CA PRO A 173 3.10 -3.79 5.48
C PRO A 173 3.30 -5.26 5.16
N LEU A 174 3.83 -6.06 6.12
CA LEU A 174 4.03 -7.49 5.92
C LEU A 174 2.73 -8.27 5.95
N PHE A 175 1.77 -7.86 6.77
CA PHE A 175 0.43 -8.45 6.80
C PHE A 175 -0.29 -8.22 5.46
N LEU A 176 -0.24 -7.00 4.91
CA LEU A 176 -0.77 -6.71 3.57
C LEU A 176 -0.08 -7.55 2.49
N ALA A 177 1.24 -7.67 2.56
CA ALA A 177 2.01 -8.46 1.59
C ALA A 177 1.69 -9.97 1.67
N SER A 178 1.30 -10.48 2.83
CA SER A 178 0.90 -11.87 3.05
C SER A 178 -0.60 -12.12 2.93
N SER A 179 -1.36 -11.17 2.38
CA SER A 179 -2.80 -11.23 2.18
C SER A 179 -3.15 -11.10 0.69
N TYR A 180 -4.39 -11.45 0.31
CA TYR A 180 -4.94 -11.04 -0.97
C TYR A 180 -5.33 -9.58 -0.89
N THR A 181 -4.52 -8.71 -1.50
CA THR A 181 -4.79 -7.28 -1.60
C THR A 181 -3.92 -6.64 -2.68
N TYR A 182 -4.41 -5.58 -3.29
CA TYR A 182 -3.60 -4.73 -4.16
C TYR A 182 -2.75 -3.70 -3.37
N ASP A 183 -3.03 -3.50 -2.09
CA ASP A 183 -2.37 -2.46 -1.28
C ASP A 183 -0.85 -2.65 -1.18
N SER A 184 -0.38 -3.90 -1.14
CA SER A 184 1.06 -4.21 -1.13
C SER A 184 1.76 -3.81 -2.44
N VAL A 185 1.09 -4.01 -3.59
CA VAL A 185 1.58 -3.56 -4.90
C VAL A 185 1.59 -2.05 -4.97
N VAL A 186 0.49 -1.39 -4.60
CA VAL A 186 0.38 0.07 -4.55
C VAL A 186 1.49 0.66 -3.69
N PHE A 187 1.65 0.16 -2.46
CA PHE A 187 2.68 0.63 -1.53
C PHE A 187 4.09 0.46 -2.08
N SER A 188 4.43 -0.75 -2.48
CA SER A 188 5.81 -1.05 -2.91
C SER A 188 6.18 -0.36 -4.23
N PHE A 189 5.28 -0.31 -5.21
CA PHE A 189 5.52 0.31 -6.51
C PHE A 189 5.65 1.83 -6.40
N ILE A 190 4.72 2.47 -5.69
CA ILE A 190 4.79 3.92 -5.47
C ILE A 190 6.06 4.28 -4.68
N THR A 191 6.40 3.49 -3.67
CA THR A 191 7.65 3.71 -2.89
C THR A 191 8.89 3.59 -3.78
N LEU A 192 9.00 2.55 -4.60
CA LEU A 192 10.12 2.40 -5.55
C LEU A 192 10.12 3.53 -6.59
N GLY A 193 8.95 3.95 -7.07
CA GLY A 193 8.81 5.13 -7.94
C GLY A 193 9.35 6.40 -7.29
N CYS A 194 9.02 6.66 -6.02
CA CYS A 194 9.55 7.78 -5.24
C CYS A 194 11.07 7.69 -5.04
N VAL A 195 11.61 6.47 -4.82
CA VAL A 195 13.05 6.24 -4.69
C VAL A 195 13.77 6.58 -5.98
N LEU A 196 13.27 6.10 -7.13
CA LEU A 196 13.86 6.39 -8.43
C LEU A 196 13.77 7.88 -8.77
N TRP A 197 12.62 8.50 -8.53
CA TRP A 197 12.46 9.95 -8.68
C TRP A 197 13.45 10.73 -7.82
N ALA A 198 13.56 10.42 -6.54
CA ALA A 198 14.47 11.09 -5.61
C ALA A 198 15.94 10.92 -6.04
N ARG A 199 16.29 9.71 -6.50
CA ARG A 199 17.62 9.42 -7.03
C ARG A 199 17.97 10.31 -8.22
N GLU A 200 17.08 10.43 -9.19
CA GLU A 200 17.32 11.25 -10.39
C GLU A 200 17.27 12.76 -10.07
N THR A 201 16.40 13.18 -9.16
CA THR A 201 16.21 14.60 -8.80
C THR A 201 17.36 15.12 -7.95
N PHE A 202 17.79 14.38 -6.93
CA PHE A 202 18.77 14.87 -5.95
C PHE A 202 20.20 14.36 -6.19
N PHE A 203 20.36 13.23 -6.90
CA PHE A 203 21.64 12.54 -7.03
C PHE A 203 22.04 12.24 -8.48
N GLY A 204 21.19 12.48 -9.48
CA GLY A 204 21.41 12.14 -10.89
C GLY A 204 22.52 12.97 -11.56
N GLY A 205 22.89 14.12 -11.00
CA GLY A 205 23.89 15.01 -11.56
C GLY A 205 23.50 15.51 -12.97
N ASN A 206 24.49 15.60 -13.87
CA ASN A 206 24.27 16.06 -15.25
C ASN A 206 23.92 14.93 -16.24
N ARG A 207 23.98 13.67 -15.82
CA ARG A 207 23.67 12.51 -16.67
C ARG A 207 22.23 12.09 -16.49
N TYR A 208 21.54 11.97 -17.61
CA TYR A 208 20.14 11.51 -17.66
C TYR A 208 20.09 9.99 -17.79
N HIS A 209 19.47 9.34 -16.83
CA HIS A 209 19.21 7.91 -16.87
C HIS A 209 17.76 7.66 -17.30
N THR A 210 17.50 7.77 -18.62
CA THR A 210 16.19 7.55 -19.21
C THR A 210 15.49 6.29 -18.69
N PRO A 211 16.15 5.11 -18.61
CA PRO A 211 15.49 3.90 -18.09
C PRO A 211 14.97 4.05 -16.66
N SER A 212 15.69 4.76 -15.79
CA SER A 212 15.28 5.00 -14.40
C SER A 212 14.02 5.87 -14.33
N VAL A 213 13.95 6.91 -15.16
CA VAL A 213 12.78 7.80 -15.24
C VAL A 213 11.56 7.06 -15.81
N LEU A 214 11.75 6.32 -16.90
CA LEU A 214 10.65 5.51 -17.49
C LEU A 214 10.15 4.46 -16.52
N MET A 215 11.05 3.80 -15.78
CA MET A 215 10.68 2.86 -14.75
C MET A 215 9.90 3.54 -13.61
N ALA A 216 10.29 4.74 -13.18
CA ALA A 216 9.54 5.47 -12.15
C ALA A 216 8.12 5.83 -12.63
N ILE A 217 7.97 6.28 -13.88
CA ILE A 217 6.65 6.55 -14.47
C ILE A 217 5.81 5.26 -14.53
N PHE A 218 6.39 4.16 -15.00
CA PHE A 218 5.72 2.85 -15.04
C PHE A 218 5.24 2.42 -13.64
N LEU A 219 6.10 2.53 -12.63
CA LEU A 219 5.78 2.14 -11.26
C LEU A 219 4.67 3.02 -10.65
N PHE A 220 4.71 4.33 -10.86
CA PHE A 220 3.63 5.21 -10.46
C PHE A 220 2.32 4.85 -11.19
N THR A 221 2.39 4.59 -12.50
CA THR A 221 1.20 4.23 -13.27
C THR A 221 0.56 2.96 -12.74
N VAL A 222 1.31 1.86 -12.65
CA VAL A 222 0.78 0.57 -12.18
C VAL A 222 0.28 0.69 -10.73
N GLY A 223 1.00 1.40 -9.85
CA GLY A 223 0.56 1.67 -8.49
C GLY A 223 -0.74 2.47 -8.42
N CYS A 224 -0.99 3.36 -9.38
CA CYS A 224 -2.20 4.19 -9.43
C CYS A 224 -3.41 3.49 -10.07
N LEU A 225 -3.23 2.45 -10.89
CA LEU A 225 -4.34 1.80 -11.59
C LEU A 225 -5.40 1.23 -10.66
N SER A 226 -4.99 0.67 -9.52
CA SER A 226 -5.93 0.16 -8.51
C SER A 226 -6.39 1.24 -7.51
N LYS A 227 -5.65 2.35 -7.38
CA LYS A 227 -5.98 3.50 -6.52
C LYS A 227 -5.53 4.80 -7.16
N ALA A 228 -6.41 5.40 -7.97
CA ALA A 228 -6.12 6.63 -8.73
C ALA A 228 -5.73 7.85 -7.87
N VAL A 229 -6.02 7.83 -6.58
CA VAL A 229 -5.72 8.93 -5.65
C VAL A 229 -4.24 9.30 -5.58
N TYR A 230 -3.34 8.38 -5.97
CA TYR A 230 -1.89 8.63 -5.98
C TYR A 230 -1.37 9.21 -7.32
N ILE A 231 -2.23 9.42 -8.32
CA ILE A 231 -1.81 9.90 -9.65
C ILE A 231 -1.06 11.25 -9.62
N PRO A 232 -1.32 12.19 -8.67
CA PRO A 232 -0.53 13.43 -8.59
C PRO A 232 0.96 13.19 -8.42
N LEU A 233 1.39 12.04 -7.89
CA LEU A 233 2.81 11.70 -7.73
C LEU A 233 3.57 11.65 -9.06
N VAL A 234 2.89 11.38 -10.17
CA VAL A 234 3.49 11.44 -11.51
C VAL A 234 4.01 12.85 -11.83
N LEU A 235 3.36 13.89 -11.30
CA LEU A 235 3.78 15.28 -11.49
C LEU A 235 5.13 15.60 -10.83
N LEU A 236 5.61 14.76 -9.90
CA LEU A 236 6.96 14.88 -9.35
C LEU A 236 8.04 14.82 -10.45
N MET A 237 7.74 14.17 -11.59
CA MET A 237 8.64 14.10 -12.74
C MET A 237 8.97 15.48 -13.33
N LEU A 238 8.13 16.49 -13.13
CA LEU A 238 8.39 17.87 -13.55
C LEU A 238 9.51 18.53 -12.74
N LEU A 239 9.87 18.00 -11.58
CA LEU A 239 11.00 18.47 -10.77
C LEU A 239 12.37 17.92 -11.22
N LEU A 240 12.38 17.00 -12.19
CA LEU A 240 13.65 16.47 -12.71
C LEU A 240 14.48 17.58 -13.35
N PRO A 241 15.79 17.73 -12.99
CA PRO A 241 16.64 18.79 -13.54
C PRO A 241 16.69 18.78 -15.07
N GLN A 242 16.55 17.62 -15.68
CA GLN A 242 16.57 17.40 -17.12
C GLN A 242 15.35 17.98 -17.82
N PHE A 243 14.20 18.05 -17.13
CA PHE A 243 12.99 18.65 -17.68
C PHE A 243 13.20 20.11 -18.03
N TYR A 244 13.94 20.85 -17.22
CA TYR A 244 14.21 22.27 -17.46
C TYR A 244 15.10 22.52 -18.68
N LYS A 245 15.95 21.55 -19.04
CA LYS A 245 16.87 21.62 -20.20
C LYS A 245 16.19 21.26 -21.53
N LYS A 246 14.95 20.76 -21.51
CA LYS A 246 14.22 20.38 -22.72
C LYS A 246 13.72 21.57 -23.51
N SER A 247 13.64 21.41 -24.83
CA SER A 247 13.01 22.36 -25.75
C SER A 247 11.51 22.52 -25.44
N LYS A 248 10.91 23.61 -25.93
CA LYS A 248 9.45 23.85 -25.75
C LYS A 248 8.60 22.69 -26.31
N LYS A 249 8.99 22.12 -27.47
CA LYS A 249 8.28 20.97 -28.09
C LYS A 249 8.37 19.73 -27.20
N GLU A 250 9.54 19.40 -26.67
CA GLU A 250 9.71 18.25 -25.77
C GLU A 250 8.96 18.42 -24.46
N LYS A 251 8.94 19.64 -23.89
CA LYS A 251 8.12 19.93 -22.69
C LYS A 251 6.65 19.72 -22.98
N LEU A 252 6.15 20.19 -24.11
CA LEU A 252 4.77 19.98 -24.53
C LEU A 252 4.44 18.48 -24.67
N LEU A 253 5.33 17.69 -25.28
CA LEU A 253 5.15 16.24 -25.40
C LEU A 253 5.10 15.55 -24.03
N VAL A 254 5.94 15.98 -23.07
CA VAL A 254 5.89 15.46 -21.69
C VAL A 254 4.54 15.80 -21.05
N PHE A 255 4.04 17.02 -21.18
CA PHE A 255 2.73 17.41 -20.65
C PHE A 255 1.58 16.61 -21.27
N ILE A 256 1.62 16.42 -22.60
CA ILE A 256 0.61 15.61 -23.30
C ILE A 256 0.67 14.16 -22.79
N GLY A 257 1.86 13.57 -22.69
CA GLY A 257 2.05 12.21 -22.18
C GLY A 257 1.55 12.05 -20.73
N MET A 258 1.84 13.01 -19.87
CA MET A 258 1.32 13.02 -18.49
C MET A 258 -0.21 13.19 -18.45
N GLY A 259 -0.78 14.05 -19.32
CA GLY A 259 -2.22 14.22 -19.45
C GLY A 259 -2.91 12.94 -19.92
N MET A 260 -2.34 12.24 -20.91
CA MET A 260 -2.84 10.94 -21.36
C MET A 260 -2.78 9.90 -20.24
N LEU A 261 -1.68 9.84 -19.50
CA LEU A 261 -1.53 8.92 -18.39
C LEU A 261 -2.56 9.20 -17.28
N PHE A 262 -2.74 10.47 -16.94
CA PHE A 262 -3.77 10.90 -16.00
C PHE A 262 -5.16 10.48 -16.47
N PHE A 263 -5.47 10.70 -17.74
CA PHE A 263 -6.73 10.29 -18.34
C PHE A 263 -6.94 8.77 -18.28
N VAL A 264 -5.94 7.96 -18.64
CA VAL A 264 -6.02 6.49 -18.59
C VAL A 264 -6.29 6.00 -17.17
N VAL A 265 -5.59 6.54 -16.17
CA VAL A 265 -5.80 6.15 -14.76
C VAL A 265 -7.17 6.61 -14.27
N MET A 266 -7.58 7.84 -14.55
CA MET A 266 -8.90 8.35 -14.14
C MET A 266 -10.06 7.64 -14.82
N ALA A 267 -9.87 7.22 -16.07
CA ALA A 267 -10.90 6.51 -16.84
C ALA A 267 -11.34 5.20 -16.16
N THR A 268 -10.42 4.50 -15.42
CA THR A 268 -10.78 3.27 -14.67
C THR A 268 -11.87 3.51 -13.63
N PHE A 269 -11.95 4.73 -13.08
CA PHE A 269 -12.91 5.09 -12.03
C PHE A 269 -14.09 5.87 -12.58
N VAL A 270 -13.84 6.81 -13.51
CA VAL A 270 -14.86 7.75 -14.00
C VAL A 270 -15.79 7.09 -15.03
N LEU A 271 -15.26 6.30 -15.96
CA LEU A 271 -16.07 5.67 -17.00
C LEU A 271 -17.15 4.72 -16.45
N PRO A 272 -16.86 3.83 -15.49
CA PRO A 272 -17.90 2.99 -14.88
C PRO A 272 -18.99 3.82 -14.18
N ILE A 273 -18.63 4.90 -13.50
CA ILE A 273 -19.60 5.79 -12.84
C ILE A 273 -20.51 6.44 -13.90
N ILE A 274 -19.96 7.00 -14.96
CA ILE A 274 -20.73 7.63 -16.04
C ILE A 274 -21.65 6.60 -16.69
N SER A 275 -21.14 5.44 -17.10
CA SER A 275 -21.90 4.38 -17.76
C SER A 275 -23.09 3.93 -16.92
N ASN A 276 -22.89 3.69 -15.63
CA ASN A 276 -23.95 3.26 -14.72
C ASN A 276 -24.96 4.39 -14.44
N THR A 277 -24.50 5.64 -14.35
CA THR A 277 -25.38 6.81 -14.17
C THR A 277 -26.28 6.99 -15.38
N VAL A 278 -25.74 6.87 -16.61
CA VAL A 278 -26.53 6.94 -17.86
C VAL A 278 -27.54 5.79 -17.92
N SER A 279 -27.21 4.62 -17.38
CA SER A 279 -28.13 3.48 -17.28
C SER A 279 -29.16 3.60 -16.13
N GLY A 280 -29.23 4.75 -15.44
CA GLY A 280 -30.16 5.03 -14.34
C GLY A 280 -29.72 4.52 -12.96
N ASN A 281 -28.55 3.90 -12.83
CA ASN A 281 -28.02 3.43 -11.55
C ASN A 281 -27.21 4.53 -10.85
N LEU A 282 -27.89 5.42 -10.13
CA LEU A 282 -27.26 6.54 -9.41
C LEU A 282 -26.50 6.09 -8.13
N SER A 283 -26.71 4.87 -7.66
CA SER A 283 -26.00 4.34 -6.49
C SER A 283 -24.64 3.74 -6.83
N TYR A 284 -24.29 3.62 -8.11
CA TYR A 284 -23.01 3.08 -8.51
C TYR A 284 -21.85 3.96 -8.00
N GLY A 285 -20.76 3.31 -7.61
CA GLY A 285 -19.57 3.97 -7.06
C GLY A 285 -19.65 4.28 -5.55
N GLY A 286 -20.80 4.00 -4.91
CA GLY A 286 -20.94 4.00 -3.46
C GLY A 286 -20.71 2.60 -2.86
N ASP A 287 -20.15 2.55 -1.66
CA ASP A 287 -20.00 1.32 -0.88
C ASP A 287 -21.16 1.24 0.13
N SER A 288 -22.03 0.23 -0.02
CA SER A 288 -23.21 0.05 0.84
C SER A 288 -22.87 -0.12 2.32
N ARG A 289 -21.65 -0.52 2.66
CA ARG A 289 -21.18 -0.57 4.04
C ARG A 289 -21.09 0.81 4.71
N GLY A 290 -20.94 1.86 3.92
CA GLY A 290 -20.99 3.24 4.38
C GLY A 290 -22.42 3.79 4.59
N GLY A 291 -23.47 3.02 4.29
CA GLY A 291 -24.87 3.45 4.36
C GLY A 291 -25.44 3.95 3.02
N ASP A 292 -26.20 5.05 3.03
CA ASP A 292 -26.75 5.65 1.80
C ASP A 292 -25.68 6.44 1.03
N THR A 293 -24.78 5.70 0.40
CA THR A 293 -23.66 6.25 -0.37
C THR A 293 -23.97 6.33 -1.87
N SER A 294 -23.49 7.39 -2.50
CA SER A 294 -23.58 7.60 -3.95
C SER A 294 -22.56 8.63 -4.40
N ALA A 295 -21.57 8.20 -5.17
CA ALA A 295 -20.53 9.10 -5.67
C ALA A 295 -21.11 10.27 -6.49
N VAL A 296 -22.15 10.01 -7.30
CA VAL A 296 -22.78 11.01 -8.14
C VAL A 296 -23.56 12.03 -7.30
N ARG A 297 -24.43 11.56 -6.40
CA ARG A 297 -25.20 12.46 -5.52
C ARG A 297 -24.30 13.29 -4.64
N GLN A 298 -23.22 12.70 -4.12
CA GLN A 298 -22.24 13.40 -3.30
C GLN A 298 -21.50 14.48 -4.11
N LEU A 299 -21.07 14.16 -5.34
CA LEU A 299 -20.46 15.14 -6.24
C LEU A 299 -21.40 16.32 -6.56
N ILE A 300 -22.68 16.03 -6.83
CA ILE A 300 -23.70 17.07 -7.03
C ILE A 300 -23.85 17.94 -5.78
N SER A 301 -23.86 17.35 -4.60
CA SER A 301 -23.90 18.06 -3.32
C SER A 301 -22.69 18.99 -3.15
N MET A 302 -21.49 18.50 -3.49
CA MET A 302 -20.26 19.30 -3.45
C MET A 302 -20.30 20.48 -4.40
N ILE A 303 -20.82 20.31 -5.62
CA ILE A 303 -20.97 21.39 -6.61
C ILE A 303 -21.99 22.44 -6.14
N LYS A 304 -23.09 22.02 -5.50
CA LYS A 304 -24.10 22.92 -4.94
C LYS A 304 -23.60 23.68 -3.73
N HIS A 305 -22.72 23.07 -2.92
CA HIS A 305 -22.19 23.64 -1.66
C HIS A 305 -20.67 23.63 -1.63
N PRO A 306 -19.96 24.31 -2.56
CA PRO A 306 -18.53 24.16 -2.75
C PRO A 306 -17.73 24.60 -1.52
N TRP A 307 -18.14 25.70 -0.87
CA TRP A 307 -17.44 26.20 0.31
C TRP A 307 -17.55 25.28 1.52
N SER A 308 -18.74 24.74 1.79
CA SER A 308 -18.93 23.72 2.83
C SER A 308 -18.09 22.47 2.56
N SER A 309 -18.04 22.04 1.32
CA SER A 309 -17.25 20.86 0.92
C SER A 309 -15.75 21.07 1.11
N VAL A 310 -15.23 22.24 0.74
CA VAL A 310 -13.82 22.58 0.98
C VAL A 310 -13.54 22.65 2.50
N LYS A 311 -14.42 23.29 3.27
CA LYS A 311 -14.26 23.36 4.73
C LYS A 311 -14.28 21.98 5.37
N LEU A 312 -15.19 21.10 4.91
CA LEU A 312 -15.28 19.73 5.38
C LEU A 312 -14.00 18.94 5.07
N MET A 313 -13.49 19.03 3.83
CA MET A 313 -12.26 18.36 3.41
C MET A 313 -11.04 18.83 4.22
N VAL A 314 -10.83 20.16 4.28
CA VAL A 314 -9.71 20.72 5.03
C VAL A 314 -9.84 20.42 6.51
N GLY A 315 -11.06 20.59 7.07
CA GLY A 315 -11.34 20.28 8.47
C GLY A 315 -11.10 18.82 8.79
N GLY A 316 -11.56 17.89 7.92
CA GLY A 316 -11.34 16.46 8.10
C GLY A 316 -9.86 16.07 8.11
N VAL A 317 -9.09 16.56 7.14
CA VAL A 317 -7.65 16.26 7.03
C VAL A 317 -6.85 16.85 8.19
N PHE A 318 -7.12 18.10 8.58
CA PHE A 318 -6.34 18.83 9.58
C PHE A 318 -6.96 18.87 10.97
N GLN A 319 -8.00 18.07 11.24
CA GLN A 319 -8.54 17.99 12.59
C GLN A 319 -7.49 17.45 13.57
N LEU A 320 -7.47 18.03 14.78
CA LEU A 320 -6.47 17.73 15.80
C LEU A 320 -6.48 16.26 16.23
N ASP A 321 -7.62 15.59 16.16
CA ASP A 321 -7.76 14.18 16.54
C ASP A 321 -6.95 13.25 15.65
N ASN A 322 -6.70 13.61 14.39
CA ASN A 322 -5.80 12.87 13.51
C ASN A 322 -4.34 12.84 14.01
N PHE A 323 -3.95 13.80 14.86
CA PHE A 323 -2.59 13.95 15.38
C PHE A 323 -2.50 13.65 16.88
N ARG A 324 -3.61 13.75 17.61
CA ARG A 324 -3.66 13.66 19.07
C ARG A 324 -3.54 12.22 19.57
N ASN A 325 -4.03 11.28 18.83
CA ASN A 325 -4.20 9.89 19.25
C ASN A 325 -3.24 8.95 18.53
N LEU A 326 -1.98 9.39 18.38
CA LEU A 326 -0.91 8.57 17.88
C LEU A 326 -0.79 7.29 18.76
N GLY A 327 -1.35 6.21 18.32
CA GLY A 327 -1.28 4.93 19.03
C GLY A 327 -2.60 4.39 19.58
N ARG A 328 -3.73 5.08 19.44
CA ARG A 328 -5.03 4.47 19.75
C ARG A 328 -5.50 3.50 18.67
N ALA A 329 -6.02 2.37 19.12
CA ALA A 329 -6.44 1.28 18.26
C ALA A 329 -7.81 1.48 17.57
N GLU A 330 -8.63 2.41 18.06
CA GLU A 330 -10.07 2.41 17.78
C GLU A 330 -10.53 3.38 16.68
N ALA A 331 -9.64 4.23 16.14
CA ALA A 331 -10.07 5.23 15.17
C ALA A 331 -9.40 5.08 13.81
N ASP A 332 -10.21 5.07 12.77
CA ASP A 332 -9.79 4.87 11.39
C ASP A 332 -9.02 6.04 10.77
N ASN A 333 -9.12 7.24 11.36
CA ASN A 333 -8.68 8.49 10.73
C ASN A 333 -7.33 9.04 11.22
N TYR A 334 -6.53 8.29 11.96
CA TYR A 334 -5.25 8.78 12.48
C TYR A 334 -4.10 8.65 11.48
N PHE A 335 -3.27 9.70 11.36
CA PHE A 335 -2.19 9.72 10.38
C PHE A 335 -1.02 8.81 10.70
N PHE A 336 -0.71 8.56 11.98
CA PHE A 336 0.47 7.82 12.39
C PHE A 336 0.16 6.86 13.54
N GLY A 337 1.14 6.01 13.84
CA GLY A 337 1.11 5.17 15.01
C GLY A 337 0.61 3.75 14.73
N ASN A 338 0.01 3.14 15.73
CA ASN A 338 -0.33 1.73 15.71
C ASN A 338 -1.30 1.37 14.59
N LEU A 339 -2.29 2.21 14.30
CA LEU A 339 -3.24 1.97 13.20
C LEU A 339 -2.59 1.86 11.83
N MET A 340 -1.53 2.63 11.56
CA MET A 340 -0.84 2.59 10.26
C MET A 340 0.09 1.40 10.15
N PHE A 341 0.84 1.08 11.21
CA PHE A 341 1.98 0.18 11.15
C PHE A 341 1.80 -1.14 11.89
N LEU A 342 0.86 -1.20 12.83
CA LEU A 342 0.67 -2.32 13.77
C LEU A 342 -0.77 -2.85 13.74
N ASN A 343 -1.45 -2.77 12.59
CA ASN A 343 -2.85 -3.15 12.40
C ASN A 343 -2.98 -4.38 11.49
N PHE A 344 -3.71 -5.38 11.94
CA PHE A 344 -4.00 -6.63 11.25
C PHE A 344 -5.50 -6.79 10.93
N ALA A 345 -6.12 -5.73 10.44
CA ALA A 345 -7.53 -5.72 10.00
C ALA A 345 -8.50 -6.29 11.06
N SER A 346 -9.21 -7.38 10.74
CA SER A 346 -10.17 -8.02 11.64
C SER A 346 -9.55 -8.55 12.94
N HIS A 347 -8.23 -8.79 12.97
CA HIS A 347 -7.52 -9.20 14.19
C HIS A 347 -7.22 -8.02 15.14
N GLY A 348 -7.48 -6.78 14.68
CA GLY A 348 -7.29 -5.57 15.48
C GLY A 348 -5.91 -4.95 15.33
N THR A 349 -5.62 -4.05 16.24
CA THR A 349 -4.39 -3.27 16.30
C THR A 349 -3.62 -3.63 17.56
N LEU A 350 -2.31 -3.72 17.43
CA LEU A 350 -1.42 -3.99 18.56
C LEU A 350 -1.57 -2.91 19.64
N ALA A 351 -1.54 -3.32 20.90
CA ALA A 351 -1.81 -2.43 22.04
C ALA A 351 -0.97 -1.16 22.04
N ASP A 352 -1.52 -0.08 22.59
CA ASP A 352 -0.93 1.28 22.56
C ASP A 352 0.47 1.35 23.18
N LYS A 353 0.76 0.49 24.17
CA LYS A 353 2.10 0.39 24.80
C LYS A 353 3.24 0.23 23.80
N TRP A 354 2.97 -0.38 22.63
CA TRP A 354 3.97 -0.64 21.60
C TRP A 354 4.37 0.61 20.81
N SER A 355 3.55 1.68 20.85
CA SER A 355 3.92 2.97 20.24
C SER A 355 5.19 3.57 20.85
N ILE A 356 5.53 3.20 22.10
CA ILE A 356 6.79 3.63 22.74
C ILE A 356 8.05 3.13 22.01
N LEU A 357 7.95 2.04 21.27
CA LEU A 357 9.05 1.57 20.42
C LEU A 357 8.96 2.15 19.01
N LEU A 358 7.74 2.22 18.45
CA LEU A 358 7.51 2.63 17.07
C LEU A 358 7.82 4.12 16.87
N LEU A 359 7.22 5.02 17.68
CA LEU A 359 7.28 6.46 17.43
C LEU A 359 8.68 7.05 17.61
N PRO A 360 9.42 6.75 18.70
CA PRO A 360 10.81 7.22 18.82
C PRO A 360 11.69 6.67 17.71
N MET A 361 11.54 5.40 17.33
CA MET A 361 12.33 4.81 16.25
C MET A 361 12.07 5.48 14.90
N MET A 362 10.79 5.73 14.56
CA MET A 362 10.42 6.49 13.36
C MET A 362 11.01 7.89 13.38
N THR A 363 10.93 8.59 14.50
CA THR A 363 11.48 9.96 14.67
C THR A 363 13.00 9.96 14.48
N LEU A 364 13.70 9.03 15.13
CA LEU A 364 15.17 8.89 14.95
C LEU A 364 15.54 8.66 13.49
N LEU A 365 14.82 7.77 12.80
CA LEU A 365 15.10 7.44 11.40
C LEU A 365 14.76 8.58 10.43
N VAL A 366 13.70 9.35 10.69
CA VAL A 366 13.32 10.51 9.86
C VAL A 366 14.37 11.61 9.97
N PHE A 367 14.93 11.85 11.16
CA PHE A 367 15.88 12.94 11.39
C PHE A 367 17.34 12.48 11.41
N GLN A 368 17.62 11.19 11.13
CA GLN A 368 18.99 10.69 11.02
C GLN A 368 19.79 11.47 9.98
N LYS A 369 20.99 11.88 10.35
CA LYS A 369 21.98 12.42 9.41
C LYS A 369 22.53 11.28 8.55
N GLU A 370 22.20 11.29 7.29
CA GLU A 370 22.70 10.35 6.30
C GLU A 370 23.51 11.07 5.21
N GLU A 371 24.41 10.32 4.57
CA GLU A 371 25.10 10.82 3.38
C GLU A 371 24.06 11.19 2.30
N GLY A 372 24.11 12.42 1.85
CA GLY A 372 23.17 12.95 0.84
C GLY A 372 21.91 13.63 1.39
N SER A 373 21.58 13.52 2.68
CA SER A 373 20.47 14.27 3.27
C SER A 373 20.62 15.79 3.09
N GLU A 374 21.86 16.29 3.04
CA GLU A 374 22.15 17.70 2.78
C GLU A 374 21.79 18.14 1.35
N ARG A 375 21.89 17.26 0.35
CA ARG A 375 21.46 17.58 -1.02
C ARG A 375 19.97 17.81 -1.11
N ILE A 376 19.20 17.00 -0.41
CA ILE A 376 17.74 17.14 -0.30
C ILE A 376 17.40 18.43 0.49
N ALA A 377 18.12 18.67 1.59
CA ALA A 377 17.93 19.87 2.41
C ALA A 377 18.25 21.17 1.64
N LYS A 378 19.23 21.12 0.74
CA LYS A 378 19.64 22.26 -0.13
C LYS A 378 18.80 22.39 -1.41
N PHE A 379 17.83 21.51 -1.64
CA PHE A 379 16.96 21.64 -2.82
C PHE A 379 16.21 22.96 -2.80
N HIS A 380 16.03 23.58 -3.98
CA HIS A 380 15.45 24.92 -4.09
C HIS A 380 14.02 24.99 -3.50
N ILE A 381 13.70 26.09 -2.86
CA ILE A 381 12.47 26.24 -2.08
C ILE A 381 11.21 25.99 -2.92
N PHE A 382 11.14 26.48 -4.16
CA PHE A 382 10.00 26.27 -5.04
C PHE A 382 9.77 24.76 -5.33
N GLY A 383 10.83 23.99 -5.53
CA GLY A 383 10.74 22.54 -5.74
C GLY A 383 10.23 21.81 -4.49
N LYS A 384 10.66 22.25 -3.30
CA LYS A 384 10.13 21.69 -2.03
C LYS A 384 8.66 22.03 -1.86
N VAL A 385 8.26 23.28 -2.06
CA VAL A 385 6.86 23.71 -1.96
C VAL A 385 6.00 22.93 -2.95
N TYR A 386 6.47 22.77 -4.19
CA TYR A 386 5.77 21.99 -5.21
C TYR A 386 5.62 20.52 -4.80
N ALA A 387 6.69 19.88 -4.32
CA ALA A 387 6.62 18.49 -3.87
C ALA A 387 5.70 18.31 -2.63
N TRP A 388 5.72 19.28 -1.70
CA TRP A 388 4.78 19.32 -0.58
C TRP A 388 3.33 19.50 -1.07
N LEU A 389 3.10 20.35 -2.06
CA LEU A 389 1.78 20.52 -2.66
C LEU A 389 1.26 19.21 -3.25
N ILE A 390 2.10 18.49 -4.02
CA ILE A 390 1.74 17.16 -4.56
C ILE A 390 1.43 16.17 -3.43
N PHE A 391 2.23 16.15 -2.38
CA PHE A 391 1.99 15.30 -1.21
C PHE A 391 0.63 15.61 -0.55
N ILE A 392 0.36 16.89 -0.28
CA ILE A 392 -0.91 17.35 0.34
C ILE A 392 -2.10 17.04 -0.58
N VAL A 393 -1.99 17.33 -1.87
CA VAL A 393 -3.06 17.01 -2.85
C VAL A 393 -3.34 15.51 -2.87
N THR A 394 -2.31 14.67 -2.80
CA THR A 394 -2.49 13.21 -2.74
C THR A 394 -3.26 12.80 -1.47
N ILE A 395 -2.91 13.36 -0.32
CA ILE A 395 -3.67 13.13 0.92
C ILE A 395 -5.12 13.59 0.79
N MET A 396 -5.35 14.79 0.24
CA MET A 396 -6.70 15.32 0.02
C MET A 396 -7.52 14.43 -0.92
N LEU A 397 -6.91 13.85 -1.96
CA LEU A 397 -7.59 12.91 -2.85
C LEU A 397 -7.97 11.59 -2.18
N ILE A 398 -7.20 11.10 -1.21
CA ILE A 398 -7.59 9.95 -0.39
C ILE A 398 -8.88 10.27 0.37
N TRP A 399 -8.95 11.41 1.04
CA TRP A 399 -10.14 11.85 1.76
C TRP A 399 -11.32 12.08 0.82
N LEU A 400 -11.08 12.71 -0.33
CA LEU A 400 -12.11 12.93 -1.36
C LEU A 400 -12.69 11.61 -1.87
N ALA A 401 -11.85 10.62 -2.14
CA ALA A 401 -12.30 9.30 -2.60
C ALA A 401 -13.21 8.64 -1.55
N MET A 402 -12.84 8.68 -0.28
CA MET A 402 -13.66 8.13 0.81
C MET A 402 -14.95 8.94 1.02
N TYR A 403 -14.90 10.25 0.86
CA TYR A 403 -16.09 11.10 0.91
C TYR A 403 -17.08 10.76 -0.21
N LEU A 404 -16.59 10.50 -1.42
CA LEU A 404 -17.43 10.18 -2.56
C LEU A 404 -17.99 8.74 -2.51
N SER A 405 -17.20 7.78 -2.02
CA SER A 405 -17.54 6.35 -2.16
C SER A 405 -18.04 5.70 -0.86
N PHE A 406 -17.65 6.19 0.30
CA PHE A 406 -17.91 5.50 1.58
C PHE A 406 -18.72 6.34 2.59
N THR A 407 -18.78 7.66 2.38
CA THR A 407 -19.51 8.56 3.30
C THR A 407 -20.97 8.72 2.84
N PRO A 408 -21.97 8.59 3.72
CA PRO A 408 -23.36 8.86 3.36
C PRO A 408 -23.54 10.26 2.76
N VAL A 409 -24.49 10.39 1.85
CA VAL A 409 -24.72 11.67 1.14
C VAL A 409 -25.20 12.73 2.13
N GLY A 410 -24.47 13.85 2.20
CA GLY A 410 -24.82 15.00 3.05
C GLY A 410 -24.24 14.95 4.47
N GLU A 411 -23.51 13.88 4.82
CA GLU A 411 -22.83 13.81 6.11
C GLU A 411 -21.76 14.87 6.27
N GLN A 412 -21.65 15.38 7.51
CA GLN A 412 -20.69 16.44 7.89
C GLN A 412 -19.36 15.88 8.41
N GLN A 413 -19.19 14.55 8.40
CA GLN A 413 -17.97 13.88 8.80
C GLN A 413 -17.60 12.83 7.76
N ILE A 414 -16.33 12.82 7.33
CA ILE A 414 -15.86 11.88 6.33
C ILE A 414 -15.55 10.54 6.99
N ALA A 415 -16.21 9.48 6.54
CA ALA A 415 -16.05 8.13 7.05
C ALA A 415 -15.11 7.28 6.19
N GLY A 416 -14.60 6.18 6.72
CA GLY A 416 -13.89 5.13 5.99
C GLY A 416 -12.42 5.43 5.64
N VAL A 417 -11.87 6.57 6.03
CA VAL A 417 -10.45 6.87 5.81
C VAL A 417 -9.60 5.99 6.73
N GLN A 418 -8.72 5.21 6.14
CA GLN A 418 -7.84 4.30 6.89
C GLN A 418 -6.38 4.72 6.77
N THR A 419 -5.66 4.70 7.88
CA THR A 419 -4.28 5.19 7.96
C THR A 419 -3.31 4.43 7.05
N ARG A 420 -3.57 3.16 6.71
CA ARG A 420 -2.77 2.40 5.74
C ARG A 420 -2.73 3.03 4.34
N TYR A 421 -3.71 3.88 4.00
CA TYR A 421 -3.71 4.58 2.72
C TYR A 421 -2.60 5.63 2.61
N TYR A 422 -1.95 6.00 3.69
CA TYR A 422 -0.80 6.91 3.67
C TYR A 422 0.55 6.20 3.48
N LEU A 423 0.60 4.86 3.65
CA LEU A 423 1.84 4.08 3.50
C LEU A 423 2.59 4.38 2.18
N PRO A 424 1.92 4.47 1.01
CA PRO A 424 2.62 4.71 -0.25
C PRO A 424 3.39 6.04 -0.32
N VAL A 425 2.94 7.04 0.43
CA VAL A 425 3.53 8.39 0.40
C VAL A 425 4.45 8.70 1.58
N ILE A 426 4.57 7.78 2.56
CA ILE A 426 5.33 8.05 3.79
C ILE A 426 6.81 8.28 3.54
N TYR A 427 7.40 7.55 2.58
CA TYR A 427 8.80 7.75 2.20
C TYR A 427 9.01 9.13 1.57
N LEU A 428 8.10 9.59 0.72
CA LEU A 428 8.13 10.94 0.16
C LEU A 428 8.05 12.00 1.27
N GLY A 429 7.09 11.85 2.21
CA GLY A 429 6.98 12.74 3.37
C GLY A 429 8.27 12.82 4.18
N ALA A 430 8.89 11.66 4.46
CA ALA A 430 10.15 11.60 5.18
C ALA A 430 11.32 12.26 4.42
N LEU A 431 11.36 12.14 3.09
CA LEU A 431 12.33 12.87 2.26
C LEU A 431 12.13 14.39 2.35
N LEU A 432 10.88 14.85 2.27
CA LEU A 432 10.53 16.27 2.32
C LEU A 432 10.81 16.90 3.70
N LEU A 433 10.73 16.12 4.76
CA LEU A 433 11.10 16.52 6.14
C LEU A 433 12.61 16.64 6.33
N SER A 434 13.44 16.22 5.36
CA SER A 434 14.90 16.33 5.47
C SER A 434 15.33 17.79 5.69
N ASN A 435 16.03 18.03 6.79
CA ASN A 435 16.41 19.35 7.27
C ASN A 435 17.92 19.40 7.54
N SER A 436 18.51 20.57 7.35
CA SER A 436 19.92 20.82 7.68
C SER A 436 20.16 21.17 9.15
N LYS A 437 19.14 21.61 9.86
CA LYS A 437 19.24 22.10 11.24
C LYS A 437 18.92 21.03 12.28
N ILE A 438 17.85 20.24 12.06
CA ILE A 438 17.44 19.18 12.98
C ILE A 438 18.04 17.87 12.47
N LYS A 439 19.04 17.35 13.20
CA LYS A 439 19.76 16.14 12.83
C LYS A 439 20.02 15.28 14.07
N VAL A 440 19.85 13.99 13.90
CA VAL A 440 20.29 12.98 14.86
C VAL A 440 21.54 12.33 14.31
N GLU A 441 22.64 12.35 15.08
CA GLU A 441 23.93 11.78 14.66
C GLU A 441 24.19 10.48 15.43
N ILE A 442 23.74 9.37 14.84
CA ILE A 442 23.99 8.01 15.32
C ILE A 442 24.74 7.27 14.23
N LYS A 443 25.68 6.39 14.60
CA LYS A 443 26.39 5.53 13.63
C LYS A 443 25.37 4.70 12.85
N GLU A 444 25.41 4.76 11.52
CA GLU A 444 24.44 4.06 10.64
C GLU A 444 24.28 2.58 10.98
N TYR A 445 25.38 1.88 11.24
CA TYR A 445 25.35 0.46 11.63
C TYR A 445 24.58 0.22 12.93
N SER A 446 24.80 1.05 13.95
CA SER A 446 24.11 0.91 15.24
C SER A 446 22.61 1.20 15.09
N LEU A 447 22.27 2.22 14.31
CA LEU A 447 20.87 2.57 14.04
C LEU A 447 20.17 1.48 13.21
N ALA A 448 20.83 0.92 12.19
CA ALA A 448 20.32 -0.19 11.40
C ALA A 448 20.07 -1.45 12.27
N LYS A 449 21.02 -1.77 13.17
CA LYS A 449 20.87 -2.88 14.12
C LYS A 449 19.69 -2.65 15.07
N LEU A 450 19.59 -1.43 15.63
CA LEU A 450 18.49 -1.07 16.53
C LEU A 450 17.14 -1.13 15.82
N SER A 451 17.03 -0.56 14.62
CA SER A 451 15.79 -0.57 13.83
C SER A 451 15.35 -2.00 13.50
N PHE A 452 16.30 -2.87 13.16
CA PHE A 452 16.03 -4.29 12.93
C PHE A 452 15.49 -5.00 14.17
N ILE A 453 16.13 -4.77 15.33
CA ILE A 453 15.69 -5.36 16.60
C ILE A 453 14.27 -4.88 16.94
N VAL A 454 14.02 -3.58 16.85
CA VAL A 454 12.70 -2.99 17.13
C VAL A 454 11.63 -3.54 16.18
N ALA A 455 11.91 -3.61 14.87
CA ALA A 455 10.97 -4.17 13.90
C ALA A 455 10.62 -5.63 14.21
N ASN A 456 11.61 -6.46 14.57
CA ASN A 456 11.37 -7.86 14.95
C ASN A 456 10.56 -7.99 16.25
N ILE A 457 10.85 -7.16 17.27
CA ILE A 457 10.05 -7.15 18.50
C ILE A 457 8.60 -6.82 18.18
N LEU A 458 8.34 -5.78 17.38
CA LEU A 458 6.98 -5.39 16.99
C LEU A 458 6.28 -6.50 16.20
N GLN A 459 7.01 -7.22 15.33
CA GLN A 459 6.45 -8.35 14.58
C GLN A 459 6.09 -9.52 15.50
N ILE A 460 7.00 -9.90 16.39
CA ILE A 460 6.76 -10.99 17.35
C ILE A 460 5.57 -10.64 18.24
N ALA A 461 5.49 -9.40 18.72
CA ALA A 461 4.37 -8.93 19.51
C ALA A 461 3.06 -8.99 18.73
N ALA A 462 3.06 -8.52 17.46
CA ALA A 462 1.86 -8.54 16.63
C ALA A 462 1.40 -9.96 16.31
N VAL A 463 2.32 -10.88 15.98
CA VAL A 463 1.99 -12.29 15.75
C VAL A 463 1.45 -12.92 17.03
N TRP A 464 2.07 -12.65 18.17
CA TRP A 464 1.62 -13.19 19.43
C TRP A 464 0.26 -12.64 19.85
N GLU A 465 0.13 -11.32 20.03
CA GLU A 465 -1.10 -10.70 20.58
C GLU A 465 -2.28 -10.79 19.61
N LEU A 466 -2.05 -10.65 18.29
CA LEU A 466 -3.15 -10.57 17.33
C LEU A 466 -3.48 -11.90 16.64
N LEU A 467 -2.54 -12.83 16.53
CA LEU A 467 -2.75 -14.05 15.77
C LEU A 467 -2.70 -15.33 16.59
N LEU A 468 -1.91 -15.40 17.65
CA LEU A 468 -1.64 -16.65 18.36
C LEU A 468 -2.26 -16.72 19.76
N GLN A 469 -2.27 -15.63 20.51
CA GLN A 469 -2.69 -15.64 21.91
C GLN A 469 -4.09 -16.21 22.09
N GLY A 470 -5.07 -15.72 21.29
CA GLY A 470 -6.45 -16.21 21.35
C GLY A 470 -6.68 -17.63 20.79
N ARG A 471 -5.62 -18.27 20.23
CA ARG A 471 -5.70 -19.62 19.65
C ARG A 471 -4.97 -20.68 20.48
N LEU A 472 -4.05 -20.24 21.32
CA LEU A 472 -3.21 -21.13 22.13
C LEU A 472 -3.60 -21.13 23.60
N ILE A 473 -4.28 -20.09 24.05
CA ILE A 473 -4.84 -19.93 25.38
C ILE A 473 -6.37 -20.00 25.30
#